data_1653180f1eb614fd36d14e17dc91adfe
#
_entry.id   1653180f1eb614fd36d14e17dc91adfe
#
_cell.length_a   1.000
_cell.length_b   1.000
_cell.length_c   1.000
_cell.angle_alpha   90.00
_cell.angle_beta   90.00
_cell.angle_gamma   90.00
#
_symmetry.space_group_name_H-M   'P 1'
#
loop_
_entity.id
_entity.type
_entity.pdbx_description
1 polymer ?
#
loop_
_entity_poly.entity_id
_entity_poly.type
_entity_poly.pdbx_seq_one_letter_code
_entity_poly.pdbx_strand_id
1 'polypeptide(L)'
;LFKLAASVQVRTLPEISNVPFCFVPGIRFETGGPDNTDMLRGEEAEVFGALDSEDDGKQLFIHFGSHNKIIYVENGSITQAATTLSGELLWAVCNHTILKSSVPRPGTIEWKMDVASVQQGFRTAEQYGLSRALFCARVHQKMHGLTQQQILSQVLGALTYADWQMFRHLFELEYKKVTLYGRQVFTDAFLF
;
A
#
# COMPACT_ATOMS: atom_id res chain seq x y z
N LEU A 1 4.65 1.54 -22.85
CA LEU A 1 4.11 2.89 -23.13
C LEU A 1 3.20 2.87 -24.37
N PHE A 2 3.63 2.29 -25.50
CA PHE A 2 2.84 2.31 -26.75
C PHE A 2 1.50 1.53 -26.67
N LYS A 3 1.41 0.45 -25.89
CA LYS A 3 0.15 -0.29 -25.73
C LYS A 3 -0.87 0.45 -24.87
N LEU A 4 -0.45 1.18 -23.85
CA LEU A 4 -1.34 1.96 -23.01
C LEU A 4 -1.89 3.18 -23.78
N ALA A 5 -1.03 3.89 -24.54
CA ALA A 5 -1.43 5.00 -25.37
C ALA A 5 -2.47 4.63 -26.44
N ALA A 6 -2.36 3.41 -27.00
CA ALA A 6 -3.32 2.89 -27.98
C ALA A 6 -4.72 2.60 -27.39
N SER A 7 -4.83 2.50 -26.06
CA SER A 7 -6.08 2.20 -25.35
C SER A 7 -6.74 3.45 -24.77
N VAL A 8 -6.09 4.61 -24.81
CA VAL A 8 -6.65 5.87 -24.31
C VAL A 8 -7.89 6.26 -25.14
N GLN A 9 -8.99 6.52 -24.45
CA GLN A 9 -10.21 7.03 -25.05
C GLN A 9 -10.31 8.52 -24.84
N VAL A 10 -10.48 9.27 -25.93
CA VAL A 10 -10.75 10.71 -25.87
C VAL A 10 -12.24 10.93 -26.05
N ARG A 11 -12.86 11.65 -25.12
CA ARG A 11 -14.29 12.01 -25.16
C ARG A 11 -14.48 13.46 -24.77
N THR A 12 -15.41 14.14 -25.41
CA THR A 12 -15.92 15.42 -24.97
C THR A 12 -17.19 15.19 -24.17
N LEU A 13 -17.28 15.79 -22.99
CA LEU A 13 -18.44 15.75 -22.10
C LEU A 13 -18.98 17.18 -21.99
N PRO A 14 -19.83 17.64 -22.94
CA PRO A 14 -20.26 19.05 -23.04
C PRO A 14 -20.99 19.54 -21.78
N GLU A 15 -21.63 18.62 -21.04
CA GLU A 15 -22.29 18.90 -19.76
C GLU A 15 -21.30 19.27 -18.63
N ILE A 16 -20.01 18.97 -18.80
CA ILE A 16 -18.95 19.28 -17.83
C ILE A 16 -18.02 20.35 -18.40
N SER A 17 -17.52 20.15 -19.64
CA SER A 17 -16.57 21.03 -20.29
C SER A 17 -16.48 20.72 -21.79
N ASN A 18 -16.20 21.75 -22.59
CA ASN A 18 -15.88 21.59 -24.02
C ASN A 18 -14.44 21.11 -24.29
N VAL A 19 -13.63 20.98 -23.25
CA VAL A 19 -12.28 20.42 -23.36
C VAL A 19 -12.37 18.89 -23.44
N PRO A 20 -11.65 18.23 -24.37
CA PRO A 20 -11.61 16.78 -24.44
C PRO A 20 -11.00 16.16 -23.19
N PHE A 21 -11.62 15.10 -22.68
CA PHE A 21 -11.12 14.28 -21.58
C PHE A 21 -10.40 13.06 -22.16
N CYS A 22 -9.19 12.80 -21.65
CA CYS A 22 -8.43 11.59 -21.96
C CYS A 22 -8.63 10.56 -20.84
N PHE A 23 -9.28 9.44 -21.16
CA PHE A 23 -9.48 8.34 -20.24
C PHE A 23 -8.41 7.28 -20.46
N VAL A 24 -7.54 7.11 -19.47
CA VAL A 24 -6.54 6.03 -19.43
C VAL A 24 -7.21 4.81 -18.82
N PRO A 25 -7.28 3.66 -19.53
CA PRO A 25 -7.84 2.43 -18.97
C PRO A 25 -6.90 1.88 -17.90
N GLY A 26 -7.48 1.26 -16.86
CA GLY A 26 -6.71 0.48 -15.90
C GLY A 26 -6.13 -0.79 -16.50
N ILE A 27 -5.30 -1.48 -15.73
CA ILE A 27 -4.75 -2.79 -16.09
C ILE A 27 -5.44 -3.87 -15.25
N ARG A 28 -5.77 -4.98 -15.87
CA ARG A 28 -6.33 -6.16 -15.24
C ARG A 28 -5.40 -7.35 -15.44
N PHE A 29 -5.16 -8.07 -14.36
CA PHE A 29 -4.37 -9.28 -14.35
C PHE A 29 -5.29 -10.48 -14.15
N GLU A 30 -5.14 -11.50 -14.99
CA GLU A 30 -5.84 -12.78 -14.88
C GLU A 30 -4.82 -13.90 -15.01
N THR A 31 -4.23 -14.29 -13.90
CA THR A 31 -3.18 -15.31 -13.88
C THR A 31 -3.60 -16.52 -13.07
N GLY A 32 -4.22 -17.51 -13.74
CA GLY A 32 -4.31 -18.86 -13.23
C GLY A 32 -5.36 -19.15 -12.15
N GLY A 33 -6.32 -18.26 -11.91
CA GLY A 33 -7.43 -18.50 -10.99
C GLY A 33 -7.92 -17.22 -10.28
N PRO A 34 -9.08 -17.25 -9.60
CA PRO A 34 -9.69 -16.07 -8.98
C PRO A 34 -8.81 -15.46 -7.89
N ASP A 35 -7.99 -16.26 -7.21
CA ASP A 35 -7.12 -15.80 -6.12
C ASP A 35 -5.84 -15.09 -6.63
N ASN A 36 -5.58 -15.17 -7.94
CA ASN A 36 -4.45 -14.52 -8.60
C ASN A 36 -4.88 -13.40 -9.57
N THR A 37 -6.09 -12.88 -9.39
CA THR A 37 -6.57 -11.73 -10.14
C THR A 37 -6.26 -10.43 -9.41
N ASP A 38 -5.85 -9.41 -10.14
CA ASP A 38 -5.62 -8.08 -9.59
C ASP A 38 -5.95 -7.00 -10.62
N MET A 39 -6.04 -5.75 -10.17
CA MET A 39 -6.26 -4.61 -11.06
C MET A 39 -5.51 -3.37 -10.57
N LEU A 40 -5.05 -2.58 -11.55
CA LEU A 40 -4.54 -1.22 -11.34
C LEU A 40 -5.51 -0.25 -11.97
N ARG A 41 -5.79 0.86 -11.29
CA ARG A 41 -6.69 1.89 -11.80
C ARG A 41 -6.23 3.28 -11.34
N GLY A 42 -5.19 3.77 -12.02
CA GLY A 42 -4.50 5.01 -11.72
C GLY A 42 -3.02 4.78 -11.42
N GLU A 43 -2.69 3.73 -10.67
CA GLU A 43 -1.31 3.42 -10.30
C GLU A 43 -0.44 3.07 -11.51
N GLU A 44 -1.01 2.52 -12.58
CA GLU A 44 -0.31 2.33 -13.85
C GLU A 44 0.22 3.64 -14.43
N ALA A 45 -0.54 4.72 -14.30
CA ALA A 45 -0.09 6.04 -14.78
C ALA A 45 1.06 6.59 -13.92
N GLU A 46 1.03 6.37 -12.61
CA GLU A 46 2.11 6.75 -11.69
C GLU A 46 3.39 5.97 -12.00
N VAL A 47 3.27 4.65 -12.20
CA VAL A 47 4.40 3.79 -12.57
C VAL A 47 5.02 4.27 -13.88
N PHE A 48 4.23 4.47 -14.93
CA PHE A 48 4.76 4.93 -16.22
C PHE A 48 5.35 6.35 -16.17
N GLY A 49 4.82 7.21 -15.30
CA GLY A 49 5.38 8.54 -15.06
C GLY A 49 6.72 8.52 -14.33
N ALA A 50 6.97 7.47 -13.54
CA ALA A 50 8.19 7.29 -12.75
C ALA A 50 9.24 6.39 -13.43
N LEU A 51 8.87 5.69 -14.53
CA LEU A 51 9.82 4.90 -15.31
C LEU A 51 10.79 5.82 -16.03
N ASP A 52 12.07 5.55 -15.87
CA ASP A 52 13.11 6.14 -16.69
C ASP A 52 13.08 5.47 -18.08
N SER A 53 13.07 6.27 -19.14
CA SER A 53 13.02 5.77 -20.52
C SER A 53 14.28 5.00 -20.93
N GLU A 54 15.37 5.15 -20.20
CA GLU A 54 16.65 4.49 -20.44
C GLU A 54 16.83 3.20 -19.61
N ASP A 55 15.92 2.90 -18.68
CA ASP A 55 16.04 1.74 -17.78
C ASP A 55 15.21 0.55 -18.29
N ASP A 56 15.83 -0.29 -19.12
CA ASP A 56 15.26 -1.56 -19.61
C ASP A 56 15.25 -2.67 -18.54
N GLY A 57 15.50 -2.33 -17.29
CA GLY A 57 15.65 -3.30 -16.22
C GLY A 57 14.32 -3.76 -15.61
N LYS A 58 14.46 -4.67 -14.66
CA LYS A 58 13.40 -5.16 -13.79
C LYS A 58 13.29 -4.26 -12.57
N GLN A 59 12.10 -3.74 -12.28
CA GLN A 59 11.86 -2.78 -11.21
C GLN A 59 10.62 -3.18 -10.38
N LEU A 60 10.67 -2.86 -9.09
CA LEU A 60 9.51 -2.94 -8.19
C LEU A 60 9.03 -1.54 -7.83
N PHE A 61 7.74 -1.34 -7.90
CA PHE A 61 7.05 -0.15 -7.42
C PHE A 61 6.11 -0.54 -6.30
N ILE A 62 6.17 0.17 -5.17
CA ILE A 62 5.26 -0.04 -4.05
C ILE A 62 4.50 1.25 -3.80
N HIS A 63 3.20 1.20 -4.03
CA HIS A 63 2.27 2.28 -3.77
C HIS A 63 1.57 2.07 -2.43
N PHE A 64 1.61 3.09 -1.57
CA PHE A 64 0.91 3.12 -0.30
C PHE A 64 -0.26 4.10 -0.35
N GLY A 65 -1.47 3.57 -0.38
CA GLY A 65 -2.70 4.34 -0.49
C GLY A 65 -3.81 3.89 0.47
N SER A 66 -5.04 3.93 0.03
CA SER A 66 -6.15 3.19 0.64
C SER A 66 -5.97 1.68 0.43
N HIS A 67 -5.49 1.32 -0.73
CA HIS A 67 -5.05 -0.02 -1.11
C HIS A 67 -3.54 0.05 -1.36
N ASN A 68 -2.76 -0.71 -0.60
CA ASN A 68 -1.33 -0.81 -0.85
C ASN A 68 -1.09 -1.80 -1.99
N LYS A 69 -0.16 -1.48 -2.88
CA LYS A 69 0.13 -2.28 -4.07
C LYS A 69 1.62 -2.47 -4.24
N ILE A 70 2.01 -3.67 -4.67
CA ILE A 70 3.32 -3.92 -5.25
C ILE A 70 3.15 -4.23 -6.72
N ILE A 71 3.98 -3.63 -7.57
CA ILE A 71 3.88 -3.70 -9.02
C ILE A 71 5.26 -4.05 -9.56
N TYR A 72 5.34 -5.13 -10.32
CA TYR A 72 6.56 -5.56 -10.97
C TYR A 72 6.56 -5.16 -12.44
N VAL A 73 7.63 -4.48 -12.82
CA VAL A 73 7.86 -3.99 -14.18
C VAL A 73 9.07 -4.69 -14.76
N GLU A 74 8.94 -5.21 -15.95
CA GLU A 74 10.00 -5.82 -16.71
C GLU A 74 10.02 -5.26 -18.14
N ASN A 75 11.17 -4.73 -18.56
CA ASN A 75 11.36 -4.15 -19.89
C ASN A 75 10.27 -3.11 -20.24
N GLY A 76 9.99 -2.19 -19.31
CA GLY A 76 8.98 -1.13 -19.49
C GLY A 76 7.53 -1.60 -19.51
N SER A 77 7.27 -2.87 -19.18
CA SER A 77 5.93 -3.45 -19.14
C SER A 77 5.57 -3.88 -17.72
N ILE A 78 4.38 -3.50 -17.23
CA ILE A 78 3.85 -4.03 -15.96
C ILE A 78 3.43 -5.47 -16.20
N THR A 79 4.04 -6.42 -15.49
CA THR A 79 3.84 -7.86 -15.69
C THR A 79 3.13 -8.53 -14.53
N GLN A 80 3.30 -8.02 -13.30
CA GLN A 80 2.63 -8.55 -12.11
C GLN A 80 2.24 -7.41 -11.18
N ALA A 81 1.20 -7.63 -10.40
CA ALA A 81 0.82 -6.76 -9.30
C ALA A 81 0.15 -7.57 -8.18
N ALA A 82 0.22 -7.06 -6.96
CA ALA A 82 -0.55 -7.57 -5.82
C ALA A 82 -1.05 -6.40 -4.98
N THR A 83 -2.31 -6.48 -4.56
CA THR A 83 -3.01 -5.40 -3.83
C THR A 83 -3.48 -5.89 -2.46
N THR A 84 -3.34 -5.03 -1.45
CA THR A 84 -3.89 -5.24 -0.11
C THR A 84 -4.83 -4.10 0.30
N LEU A 85 -5.68 -4.34 1.28
CA LEU A 85 -6.61 -3.34 1.84
C LEU A 85 -6.01 -2.57 3.03
N SER A 86 -4.70 -2.60 3.25
CA SER A 86 -4.08 -2.16 4.50
C SER A 86 -4.34 -0.70 4.86
N GLY A 87 -4.46 0.19 3.86
CA GLY A 87 -4.82 1.58 4.12
C GLY A 87 -6.27 1.75 4.62
N GLU A 88 -7.23 1.03 4.05
CA GLU A 88 -8.61 1.01 4.55
C GLU A 88 -8.71 0.29 5.89
N LEU A 89 -7.98 -0.81 6.07
CA LEU A 89 -7.93 -1.52 7.34
C LEU A 89 -7.38 -0.64 8.46
N LEU A 90 -6.30 0.12 8.20
CA LEU A 90 -5.79 1.10 9.17
C LEU A 90 -6.88 2.07 9.58
N TRP A 91 -7.59 2.65 8.61
CA TRP A 91 -8.69 3.57 8.87
C TRP A 91 -9.82 2.90 9.67
N ALA A 92 -10.27 1.73 9.25
CA ALA A 92 -11.36 0.98 9.91
C ALA A 92 -10.99 0.60 11.35
N VAL A 93 -9.79 0.07 11.57
CA VAL A 93 -9.26 -0.31 12.89
C VAL A 93 -9.23 0.90 13.82
N CYS A 94 -8.72 2.04 13.35
CA CYS A 94 -8.59 3.25 14.16
C CYS A 94 -9.92 3.96 14.43
N ASN A 95 -10.95 3.77 13.61
CA ASN A 95 -12.20 4.52 13.73
C ASN A 95 -13.40 3.66 14.17
N HIS A 96 -13.41 2.36 13.88
CA HIS A 96 -14.59 1.49 14.04
C HIS A 96 -14.37 0.25 14.91
N THR A 97 -13.21 0.16 15.62
CA THR A 97 -12.93 -0.93 16.55
C THR A 97 -12.69 -0.42 17.96
N ILE A 98 -12.42 -1.33 18.90
CA ILE A 98 -12.01 -0.99 20.27
C ILE A 98 -10.71 -0.16 20.32
N LEU A 99 -9.92 -0.16 19.26
CA LEU A 99 -8.69 0.62 19.16
C LEU A 99 -8.92 2.13 18.95
N LYS A 100 -10.13 2.54 18.56
CA LYS A 100 -10.51 3.96 18.41
C LYS A 100 -10.14 4.82 19.61
N SER A 101 -10.25 4.29 20.82
CA SER A 101 -9.88 5.00 22.07
C SER A 101 -8.42 4.84 22.45
N SER A 102 -7.65 4.06 21.70
CA SER A 102 -6.25 3.73 21.95
C SER A 102 -5.27 4.47 21.06
N VAL A 103 -5.76 5.05 19.97
CA VAL A 103 -4.96 5.76 18.97
C VAL A 103 -5.31 7.25 18.95
N PRO A 104 -4.43 8.11 18.42
CA PRO A 104 -4.74 9.54 18.27
C PRO A 104 -5.96 9.75 17.36
N ARG A 105 -6.78 10.76 17.66
CA ARG A 105 -7.83 11.17 16.73
C ARG A 105 -7.20 11.81 15.49
N PRO A 106 -7.69 11.52 14.28
CA PRO A 106 -7.21 12.17 13.08
C PRO A 106 -7.21 13.70 13.21
N GLY A 107 -6.11 14.36 12.84
CA GLY A 107 -5.98 15.80 12.86
C GLY A 107 -5.74 16.45 14.24
N THR A 108 -5.66 15.68 15.33
CA THR A 108 -5.46 16.25 16.69
C THR A 108 -3.99 16.32 17.10
N ILE A 109 -3.12 15.50 16.54
CA ILE A 109 -1.71 15.41 16.89
C ILE A 109 -0.92 15.19 15.60
N GLU A 110 0.22 15.87 15.47
CA GLU A 110 1.20 15.49 14.47
C GLU A 110 1.69 14.07 14.78
N TRP A 111 1.48 13.15 13.84
CA TRP A 111 1.88 11.77 14.05
C TRP A 111 3.41 11.64 13.95
N LYS A 112 3.99 11.01 14.97
CA LYS A 112 5.42 10.65 15.00
C LYS A 112 5.52 9.15 15.15
N MET A 113 6.16 8.51 14.20
CA MET A 113 6.39 7.09 14.25
C MET A 113 7.34 6.71 15.38
N ASP A 114 6.95 5.74 16.19
CA ASP A 114 7.81 5.07 17.15
C ASP A 114 8.30 3.76 16.55
N VAL A 115 9.55 3.75 16.08
CA VAL A 115 10.15 2.62 15.35
C VAL A 115 10.11 1.32 16.16
N ALA A 116 10.42 1.39 17.46
CA ALA A 116 10.39 0.19 18.32
C ALA A 116 8.99 -0.41 18.40
N SER A 117 7.96 0.43 18.44
CA SER A 117 6.55 -0.01 18.42
C SER A 117 6.13 -0.56 17.06
N VAL A 118 6.59 0.00 15.93
CA VAL A 118 6.37 -0.59 14.60
C VAL A 118 6.95 -1.99 14.56
N GLN A 119 8.22 -2.15 14.93
CA GLN A 119 8.87 -3.46 14.97
C GLN A 119 8.18 -4.44 15.93
N GLN A 120 7.66 -3.96 17.07
CA GLN A 120 6.89 -4.80 17.99
C GLN A 120 5.59 -5.28 17.35
N GLY A 121 4.85 -4.41 16.67
CA GLY A 121 3.63 -4.76 15.94
C GLY A 121 3.89 -5.77 14.84
N PHE A 122 4.95 -5.54 14.05
CA PHE A 122 5.40 -6.46 12.99
C PHE A 122 5.69 -7.86 13.55
N ARG A 123 6.57 -7.97 14.56
CA ARG A 123 6.91 -9.26 15.19
C ARG A 123 5.70 -9.95 15.81
N THR A 124 4.78 -9.20 16.42
CA THR A 124 3.58 -9.77 17.00
C THR A 124 2.65 -10.34 15.93
N ALA A 125 2.53 -9.66 14.79
CA ALA A 125 1.76 -10.15 13.65
C ALA A 125 2.43 -11.35 12.98
N GLU A 126 3.74 -11.36 12.88
CA GLU A 126 4.53 -12.49 12.39
C GLU A 126 4.30 -13.76 13.22
N GLN A 127 4.34 -13.61 14.53
CA GLN A 127 4.22 -14.76 15.44
C GLN A 127 2.78 -15.25 15.60
N TYR A 128 1.80 -14.36 15.66
CA TYR A 128 0.43 -14.68 16.08
C TYR A 128 -0.66 -14.29 15.06
N GLY A 129 -0.29 -13.69 13.95
CA GLY A 129 -1.20 -13.18 12.94
C GLY A 129 -1.77 -11.78 13.24
N LEU A 130 -2.28 -11.13 12.20
CA LEU A 130 -2.74 -9.74 12.23
C LEU A 130 -3.80 -9.49 13.30
N SER A 131 -4.84 -10.31 13.35
CA SER A 131 -5.97 -10.12 14.28
C SER A 131 -5.52 -10.12 15.75
N ARG A 132 -4.61 -11.05 16.11
CA ARG A 132 -4.05 -11.11 17.47
C ARG A 132 -3.15 -9.92 17.75
N ALA A 133 -2.32 -9.50 16.80
CA ALA A 133 -1.45 -8.35 16.97
C ALA A 133 -2.23 -7.06 17.24
N LEU A 134 -3.32 -6.83 16.52
CA LEU A 134 -4.21 -5.69 16.74
C LEU A 134 -4.84 -5.72 18.15
N PHE A 135 -5.26 -6.89 18.65
CA PHE A 135 -5.77 -6.99 20.01
C PHE A 135 -4.67 -6.77 21.05
N CYS A 136 -3.45 -7.29 20.82
CA CYS A 136 -2.31 -7.07 21.71
C CYS A 136 -1.98 -5.57 21.86
N ALA A 137 -2.07 -4.77 20.79
CA ALA A 137 -1.88 -3.32 20.86
C ALA A 137 -2.83 -2.68 21.91
N ARG A 138 -4.11 -3.09 21.96
CA ARG A 138 -5.05 -2.64 23.00
C ARG A 138 -4.63 -3.07 24.39
N VAL A 139 -4.17 -4.32 24.56
CA VAL A 139 -3.71 -4.85 25.84
C VAL A 139 -2.47 -4.12 26.32
N HIS A 140 -1.52 -3.85 25.43
CA HIS A 140 -0.28 -3.12 25.76
C HIS A 140 -0.58 -1.71 26.27
N GLN A 141 -1.55 -0.99 25.69
CA GLN A 141 -1.98 0.29 26.23
C GLN A 141 -2.49 0.18 27.67
N LYS A 142 -3.33 -0.83 27.94
CA LYS A 142 -3.98 -0.98 29.26
C LYS A 142 -3.04 -1.51 30.35
N MET A 143 -2.15 -2.42 29.98
CA MET A 143 -1.28 -3.11 30.96
C MET A 143 0.10 -2.48 31.08
N HIS A 144 0.60 -1.85 30.02
CA HIS A 144 1.96 -1.30 30.00
C HIS A 144 2.01 0.22 29.82
N GLY A 145 0.83 0.88 29.75
CA GLY A 145 0.76 2.34 29.68
C GLY A 145 1.32 2.96 28.41
N LEU A 146 1.36 2.23 27.30
CA LEU A 146 1.84 2.76 26.02
C LEU A 146 1.00 3.95 25.56
N THR A 147 1.67 4.94 24.99
CA THR A 147 1.03 6.13 24.44
C THR A 147 0.19 5.81 23.20
N GLN A 148 -0.74 6.68 22.85
CA GLN A 148 -1.55 6.53 21.65
C GLN A 148 -0.71 6.47 20.37
N GLN A 149 0.40 7.19 20.31
CA GLN A 149 1.32 7.15 19.16
C GLN A 149 2.04 5.80 19.06
N GLN A 150 2.47 5.23 20.17
CA GLN A 150 3.07 3.90 20.21
C GLN A 150 2.06 2.83 19.80
N ILE A 151 0.81 2.94 20.23
CA ILE A 151 -0.25 2.00 19.81
C ILE A 151 -0.53 2.11 18.31
N LEU A 152 -0.63 3.33 17.77
CA LEU A 152 -0.80 3.52 16.32
C LEU A 152 0.39 2.92 15.54
N SER A 153 1.62 3.09 16.06
CA SER A 153 2.83 2.51 15.46
C SER A 153 2.81 0.97 15.51
N GLN A 154 2.30 0.36 16.59
CA GLN A 154 2.11 -1.11 16.64
C GLN A 154 1.07 -1.59 15.63
N VAL A 155 -0.06 -0.90 15.51
CA VAL A 155 -1.09 -1.21 14.51
C VAL A 155 -0.50 -1.15 13.10
N LEU A 156 0.27 -0.10 12.81
CA LEU A 156 0.93 0.08 11.53
C LEU A 156 1.92 -1.05 11.24
N GLY A 157 2.78 -1.39 12.22
CA GLY A 157 3.73 -2.49 12.07
C GLY A 157 3.05 -3.84 11.80
N ALA A 158 1.90 -4.11 12.44
CA ALA A 158 1.13 -5.32 12.19
C ALA A 158 0.54 -5.36 10.76
N LEU A 159 0.08 -4.24 10.24
CA LEU A 159 -0.41 -4.13 8.85
C LEU A 159 0.75 -4.22 7.84
N THR A 160 1.90 -3.62 8.16
CA THR A 160 3.12 -3.73 7.34
C THR A 160 3.59 -5.19 7.22
N TYR A 161 3.48 -6.00 8.30
CA TYR A 161 3.76 -7.43 8.20
C TYR A 161 2.79 -8.15 7.26
N ALA A 162 1.48 -7.82 7.32
CA ALA A 162 0.49 -8.43 6.44
C ALA A 162 0.77 -8.10 4.95
N ASP A 163 1.17 -6.86 4.67
CA ASP A 163 1.60 -6.45 3.33
C ASP A 163 2.88 -7.18 2.92
N TRP A 164 3.88 -7.22 3.79
CA TRP A 164 5.12 -7.95 3.54
C TRP A 164 4.88 -9.42 3.22
N GLN A 165 4.01 -10.08 3.99
CA GLN A 165 3.67 -11.49 3.76
C GLN A 165 3.06 -11.72 2.37
N MET A 166 2.23 -10.79 1.89
CA MET A 166 1.61 -10.84 0.57
C MET A 166 2.63 -10.49 -0.53
N PHE A 167 3.48 -9.48 -0.30
CA PHE A 167 4.39 -8.95 -1.31
C PHE A 167 5.68 -9.74 -1.47
N ARG A 168 6.08 -10.54 -0.45
CA ARG A 168 7.39 -11.20 -0.39
C ARG A 168 7.72 -12.01 -1.65
N HIS A 169 6.75 -12.67 -2.26
CA HIS A 169 6.97 -13.47 -3.46
C HIS A 169 7.43 -12.63 -4.67
N LEU A 170 7.08 -11.33 -4.73
CA LEU A 170 7.57 -10.42 -5.75
C LEU A 170 8.96 -9.87 -5.41
N PHE A 171 9.33 -9.79 -4.13
CA PHE A 171 10.69 -9.48 -3.70
C PHE A 171 11.68 -10.61 -3.96
N GLU A 172 11.22 -11.84 -4.13
CA GLU A 172 12.06 -12.97 -4.53
C GLU A 172 12.42 -12.94 -6.01
N LEU A 173 11.75 -12.12 -6.82
CA LEU A 173 12.10 -11.91 -8.22
C LEU A 173 13.37 -11.04 -8.33
N GLU A 174 14.10 -11.23 -9.43
CA GLU A 174 15.24 -10.36 -9.72
C GLU A 174 14.76 -8.95 -10.09
N TYR A 175 15.32 -7.92 -9.43
CA TYR A 175 15.07 -6.52 -9.75
C TYR A 175 16.30 -5.65 -9.46
N LYS A 176 16.42 -4.52 -10.15
CA LYS A 176 17.52 -3.58 -9.98
C LYS A 176 17.17 -2.41 -9.06
N LYS A 177 15.89 -2.08 -8.94
CA LYS A 177 15.42 -0.88 -8.25
C LYS A 177 14.07 -1.13 -7.58
N VAL A 178 13.90 -0.57 -6.38
CA VAL A 178 12.60 -0.47 -5.70
C VAL A 178 12.25 1.00 -5.56
N THR A 179 11.05 1.37 -5.98
CA THR A 179 10.51 2.73 -5.82
C THR A 179 9.31 2.68 -4.89
N LEU A 180 9.39 3.43 -3.78
CA LEU A 180 8.31 3.57 -2.80
C LEU A 180 7.64 4.92 -3.00
N TYR A 181 6.30 4.97 -2.97
CA TYR A 181 5.54 6.21 -3.09
C TYR A 181 4.16 6.10 -2.43
N GLY A 182 3.49 7.25 -2.27
CA GLY A 182 2.20 7.31 -1.63
C GLY A 182 2.23 7.85 -0.20
N ARG A 183 1.45 7.27 0.71
CA ARG A 183 1.32 7.77 2.08
C ARG A 183 2.60 7.56 2.89
N GLN A 184 3.20 8.66 3.33
CA GLN A 184 4.47 8.66 4.07
C GLN A 184 4.47 7.73 5.29
N VAL A 185 3.35 7.64 6.00
CA VAL A 185 3.20 6.79 7.19
C VAL A 185 3.50 5.31 6.92
N PHE A 186 3.05 4.79 5.79
CA PHE A 186 3.33 3.41 5.38
C PHE A 186 4.74 3.28 4.79
N THR A 187 5.16 4.27 3.99
CA THR A 187 6.50 4.28 3.41
C THR A 187 7.56 4.21 4.51
N ASP A 188 7.42 5.05 5.55
CA ASP A 188 8.35 5.05 6.67
C ASP A 188 8.33 3.73 7.44
N ALA A 189 7.14 3.16 7.68
CA ALA A 189 7.02 1.90 8.41
C ALA A 189 7.59 0.69 7.62
N PHE A 190 7.55 0.75 6.30
CA PHE A 190 8.04 -0.33 5.44
C PHE A 190 9.57 -0.33 5.32
N LEU A 191 10.24 0.78 5.61
CA LEU A 191 11.69 0.91 5.56
C LEU A 191 12.41 0.38 6.82
N PHE A 192 11.69 -0.03 7.87
CA PHE A 192 12.20 -0.54 9.14
C PHE A 192 11.84 -2.00 9.40
#